data_64536aff9eb207d7d0be8672779eaace
#
_entry.id   64536aff9eb207d7d0be8672779eaace
#
_cell.length_a   1.000
_cell.length_b   1.000
_cell.length_c   1.000
_cell.angle_alpha   90.00
_cell.angle_beta   90.00
_cell.angle_gamma   90.00
#
_symmetry.space_group_name_H-M   'P 1'
#
loop_
_entity.id
_entity.type
_entity.pdbx_description
1 polymer ?
#
loop_
_entity_poly.entity_id
_entity_poly.type
_entity_poly.pdbx_seq_one_letter_code
_entity_poly.pdbx_strand_id
1 'polypeptide(L)'
;ELGGLPAWLLKDSDIRLRTNDSVYMKHLEEYYAVLLPMIAKYQINREGTIILAQLENEYGSYNQDKDYLKALLKMMREYGIEVPIFTADGTWEEALEAGSLFEEDVFPTGNFGSNAKENIAVLKEFMKKHQIVAPIMCMEFWDGWFNRWNMEIVKRDPEELVQSAKEMIDLGSINFYMFHGGTNFGWMNGCSARKEHDLPQITSYDYDAILTEYGAKTEKYHLLRKMITGKQDILPDRRKTASYGRVSLNRSVSLFNTLSSLSRVIESPWPESFEKLDYYYGYVLYEHDFESYKDDVTMRIIDARDRAQIYLDKEYVATQYQEEIGDPITLHTKKDCKHSLSILLENMGRVNYGSKLQADTQRKGIRNGVM
;
A
#
# COMPACT_ATOMS: atom_id res chain seq x y z
N GLU A 1 -1.66 1.02 3.06
CA GLU A 1 -2.39 1.48 1.87
C GLU A 1 -1.97 2.90 1.47
N LEU A 2 -2.33 3.36 0.27
CA LEU A 2 -1.97 4.67 -0.31
C LEU A 2 -0.45 4.94 -0.31
N GLY A 3 0.38 3.91 -0.39
CA GLY A 3 1.84 4.08 -0.29
C GLY A 3 2.31 4.63 1.06
N GLY A 4 1.52 4.47 2.11
CA GLY A 4 1.80 5.00 3.45
C GLY A 4 1.20 6.37 3.74
N LEU A 5 0.56 7.02 2.78
CA LEU A 5 -0.17 8.26 3.03
C LEU A 5 -1.42 8.00 3.87
N PRO A 6 -1.75 8.87 4.83
CA PRO A 6 -2.94 8.68 5.65
C PRO A 6 -4.22 8.89 4.86
N ALA A 7 -5.16 7.95 4.98
CA ALA A 7 -6.39 7.95 4.19
C ALA A 7 -7.33 9.15 4.48
N TRP A 8 -7.17 9.83 5.64
CA TRP A 8 -7.94 11.03 5.97
C TRP A 8 -7.69 12.19 5.00
N LEU A 9 -6.57 12.20 4.27
CA LEU A 9 -6.33 13.17 3.19
C LEU A 9 -7.44 13.12 2.12
N LEU A 10 -8.03 11.94 1.87
CA LEU A 10 -9.10 11.76 0.89
C LEU A 10 -10.45 12.32 1.34
N LYS A 11 -10.57 12.85 2.57
CA LYS A 11 -11.77 13.56 3.05
C LYS A 11 -12.05 14.81 2.21
N ASP A 12 -11.00 15.50 1.80
CA ASP A 12 -11.09 16.55 0.79
C ASP A 12 -11.23 15.91 -0.59
N SER A 13 -12.37 16.16 -1.26
CA SER A 13 -12.65 15.59 -2.58
C SER A 13 -11.73 16.10 -3.67
N ASP A 14 -11.17 17.30 -3.50
CA ASP A 14 -10.42 18.01 -4.52
C ASP A 14 -8.90 17.85 -4.36
N ILE A 15 -8.45 17.26 -3.24
CA ILE A 15 -7.03 17.04 -2.95
C ILE A 15 -6.36 16.20 -4.04
N ARG A 16 -5.20 16.64 -4.48
CA ARG A 16 -4.33 15.88 -5.40
C ARG A 16 -3.07 15.45 -4.68
N LEU A 17 -3.06 14.17 -4.29
CA LEU A 17 -1.93 13.58 -3.57
C LEU A 17 -0.66 13.58 -4.41
N ARG A 18 0.50 13.72 -3.77
CA ARG A 18 1.83 13.68 -4.40
C ARG A 18 1.94 14.63 -5.60
N THR A 19 1.44 15.84 -5.45
CA THR A 19 1.55 16.94 -6.42
C THR A 19 1.79 18.25 -5.68
N ASN A 20 2.07 19.34 -6.41
CA ASN A 20 2.20 20.68 -5.85
C ASN A 20 0.81 21.30 -5.52
N ASP A 21 -0.16 20.49 -5.15
CA ASP A 21 -1.46 20.93 -4.65
C ASP A 21 -1.31 21.60 -3.29
N SER A 22 -1.89 22.78 -3.12
CA SER A 22 -1.66 23.62 -1.93
C SER A 22 -2.17 22.99 -0.64
N VAL A 23 -3.26 22.21 -0.70
CA VAL A 23 -3.83 21.53 0.48
C VAL A 23 -2.95 20.36 0.88
N TYR A 24 -2.54 19.56 -0.10
CA TYR A 24 -1.63 18.45 0.13
C TYR A 24 -0.27 18.92 0.67
N MET A 25 0.32 19.94 0.02
CA MET A 25 1.61 20.51 0.42
C MET A 25 1.60 21.07 1.83
N LYS A 26 0.50 21.69 2.27
CA LYS A 26 0.35 22.15 3.64
C LYS A 26 0.42 21.00 4.66
N HIS A 27 -0.32 19.92 4.44
CA HIS A 27 -0.28 18.75 5.32
C HIS A 27 1.09 18.07 5.32
N LEU A 28 1.75 18.04 4.17
CA LEU A 28 3.09 17.49 4.05
C LEU A 28 4.12 18.35 4.79
N GLU A 29 4.03 19.67 4.70
CA GLU A 29 4.89 20.58 5.46
C GLU A 29 4.70 20.44 6.97
N GLU A 30 3.46 20.35 7.45
CA GLU A 30 3.15 20.08 8.86
C GLU A 30 3.80 18.77 9.36
N TYR A 31 3.79 17.73 8.53
CA TYR A 31 4.45 16.46 8.83
C TYR A 31 5.98 16.56 8.80
N TYR A 32 6.54 17.18 7.77
CA TYR A 32 7.99 17.35 7.60
C TYR A 32 8.60 18.25 8.67
N ALA A 33 7.89 19.29 9.11
CA ALA A 33 8.32 20.16 10.22
C ALA A 33 8.57 19.42 11.53
N VAL A 34 7.92 18.27 11.72
CA VAL A 34 8.13 17.42 12.90
C VAL A 34 9.17 16.33 12.62
N LEU A 35 9.01 15.60 11.51
CA LEU A 35 9.82 14.42 11.22
C LEU A 35 11.28 14.77 10.86
N LEU A 36 11.47 15.72 9.95
CA LEU A 36 12.82 15.96 9.40
C LEU A 36 13.82 16.50 10.43
N PRO A 37 13.46 17.43 11.36
CA PRO A 37 14.36 17.82 12.44
C PRO A 37 14.74 16.68 13.38
N MET A 38 13.87 15.67 13.53
CA MET A 38 14.21 14.46 14.32
C MET A 38 15.28 13.63 13.61
N ILE A 39 15.12 13.45 12.28
CA ILE A 39 16.06 12.69 11.43
C ILE A 39 17.40 13.43 11.29
N ALA A 40 17.38 14.75 11.12
CA ALA A 40 18.53 15.58 10.89
C ALA A 40 19.64 15.45 11.96
N LYS A 41 19.26 15.10 13.19
CA LYS A 41 20.19 14.90 14.32
C LYS A 41 21.09 13.66 14.15
N TYR A 42 20.67 12.70 13.33
CA TYR A 42 21.34 11.41 13.19
C TYR A 42 22.13 11.27 11.87
N GLN A 43 22.34 12.37 11.18
CA GLN A 43 23.15 12.40 9.96
C GLN A 43 24.65 12.21 10.28
N ILE A 44 25.39 11.62 9.34
CA ILE A 44 26.80 11.27 9.53
C ILE A 44 27.68 12.49 9.79
N ASN A 45 27.35 13.64 9.20
CA ASN A 45 28.02 14.92 9.44
C ASN A 45 27.71 15.54 10.82
N ARG A 46 26.81 14.90 11.59
CA ARG A 46 26.44 15.24 12.98
C ARG A 46 26.69 14.08 13.94
N GLU A 47 27.71 13.25 13.66
CA GLU A 47 28.07 12.07 14.44
C GLU A 47 27.01 10.96 14.48
N GLY A 48 26.00 11.01 13.60
CA GLY A 48 24.99 9.97 13.43
C GLY A 48 25.38 8.92 12.39
N THR A 49 24.43 8.14 11.97
CA THR A 49 24.63 7.00 11.04
C THR A 49 23.91 7.12 9.72
N ILE A 50 23.09 8.14 9.53
CA ILE A 50 22.36 8.39 8.28
C ILE A 50 23.33 8.99 7.26
N ILE A 51 23.54 8.26 6.17
CA ILE A 51 24.49 8.64 5.11
C ILE A 51 23.80 9.21 3.86
N LEU A 52 22.54 8.85 3.61
CA LEU A 52 21.75 9.23 2.45
C LEU A 52 20.30 9.46 2.85
N ALA A 53 19.58 10.30 2.10
CA ALA A 53 18.13 10.48 2.25
C ALA A 53 17.43 10.34 0.90
N GLN A 54 16.31 9.62 0.87
CA GLN A 54 15.51 9.43 -0.33
C GLN A 54 14.48 10.56 -0.48
N LEU A 55 14.39 11.12 -1.67
CA LEU A 55 13.36 12.06 -2.09
C LEU A 55 12.26 11.27 -2.83
N GLU A 56 11.05 11.26 -2.27
CA GLU A 56 9.91 10.53 -2.80
C GLU A 56 10.15 9.00 -2.92
N ASN A 57 9.25 8.26 -3.56
CA ASN A 57 9.43 6.84 -3.86
C ASN A 57 8.73 6.49 -5.17
N GLU A 58 9.50 5.99 -6.14
CA GLU A 58 9.03 5.55 -7.46
C GLU A 58 8.09 6.57 -8.12
N TYR A 59 8.43 7.84 -7.96
CA TYR A 59 7.59 8.95 -8.40
C TYR A 59 7.34 8.95 -9.90
N GLY A 60 8.31 8.51 -10.69
CA GLY A 60 8.20 8.42 -12.14
C GLY A 60 7.15 7.42 -12.64
N SER A 61 6.73 6.48 -11.79
CA SER A 61 5.61 5.58 -12.09
C SER A 61 4.25 6.17 -11.73
N TYR A 62 4.23 7.31 -11.04
CA TYR A 62 3.04 7.98 -10.57
C TYR A 62 2.75 9.27 -11.34
N ASN A 63 3.75 10.14 -11.48
CA ASN A 63 3.60 11.47 -12.06
C ASN A 63 4.96 12.00 -12.56
N GLN A 64 4.97 13.24 -13.10
CA GLN A 64 6.14 13.94 -13.61
C GLN A 64 6.22 15.40 -13.14
N ASP A 65 5.58 15.75 -12.01
CA ASP A 65 5.54 17.11 -11.47
C ASP A 65 6.88 17.48 -10.82
N LYS A 66 7.77 18.09 -11.60
CA LYS A 66 9.10 18.53 -11.14
C LYS A 66 9.02 19.66 -10.12
N ASP A 67 8.01 20.51 -10.17
CA ASP A 67 7.85 21.60 -9.20
C ASP A 67 7.50 21.03 -7.82
N TYR A 68 6.72 19.97 -7.78
CA TYR A 68 6.48 19.20 -6.56
C TYR A 68 7.78 18.60 -5.98
N LEU A 69 8.58 17.92 -6.81
CA LEU A 69 9.85 17.34 -6.35
C LEU A 69 10.82 18.42 -5.85
N LYS A 70 10.90 19.57 -6.53
CA LYS A 70 11.71 20.72 -6.08
C LYS A 70 11.22 21.30 -4.77
N ALA A 71 9.91 21.40 -4.57
CA ALA A 71 9.33 21.85 -3.31
C ALA A 71 9.65 20.89 -2.15
N LEU A 72 9.60 19.57 -2.39
CA LEU A 72 10.03 18.59 -1.41
C LEU A 72 11.51 18.71 -1.06
N LEU A 73 12.38 18.80 -2.06
CA LEU A 73 13.81 18.95 -1.85
C LEU A 73 14.11 20.19 -1.02
N LYS A 74 13.46 21.32 -1.34
CA LYS A 74 13.59 22.56 -0.60
C LYS A 74 13.21 22.37 0.87
N MET A 75 12.04 21.75 1.16
CA MET A 75 11.62 21.47 2.54
C MET A 75 12.61 20.54 3.26
N MET A 76 13.11 19.49 2.59
CA MET A 76 14.11 18.60 3.21
C MET A 76 15.35 19.38 3.63
N ARG A 77 15.86 20.28 2.78
CA ARG A 77 17.03 21.12 3.09
C ARG A 77 16.73 22.14 4.20
N GLU A 78 15.59 22.81 4.16
CA GLU A 78 15.17 23.79 5.16
C GLU A 78 14.99 23.18 6.56
N TYR A 79 14.52 21.93 6.64
CA TYR A 79 14.39 21.19 7.89
C TYR A 79 15.64 20.39 8.29
N GLY A 80 16.78 20.64 7.63
CA GLY A 80 18.08 20.24 8.10
C GLY A 80 18.64 18.94 7.54
N ILE A 81 18.11 18.42 6.43
CA ILE A 81 18.72 17.29 5.73
C ILE A 81 19.89 17.79 4.90
N GLU A 82 21.12 17.41 5.29
CA GLU A 82 22.39 17.87 4.67
C GLU A 82 23.10 16.76 3.89
N VAL A 83 22.86 15.49 4.25
CA VAL A 83 23.44 14.32 3.53
C VAL A 83 22.99 14.32 2.06
N PRO A 84 23.72 13.63 1.16
CA PRO A 84 23.29 13.48 -0.23
C PRO A 84 21.88 12.92 -0.34
N ILE A 85 21.12 13.44 -1.31
CA ILE A 85 19.74 13.03 -1.58
C ILE A 85 19.70 12.27 -2.90
N PHE A 86 18.86 11.25 -2.97
CA PHE A 86 18.66 10.42 -4.17
C PHE A 86 17.17 10.19 -4.46
N THR A 87 16.86 9.89 -5.71
CA THR A 87 15.56 9.32 -6.13
C THR A 87 15.71 7.84 -6.44
N ALA A 88 14.65 7.08 -6.25
CA ALA A 88 14.60 5.65 -6.54
C ALA A 88 13.37 5.35 -7.41
N ASP A 89 13.61 4.91 -8.64
CA ASP A 89 12.58 4.60 -9.62
C ASP A 89 12.82 3.25 -10.29
N GLY A 90 11.80 2.72 -10.97
CA GLY A 90 12.00 1.58 -11.86
C GLY A 90 12.97 1.93 -13.00
N THR A 91 13.78 0.95 -13.41
CA THR A 91 14.85 1.15 -14.39
C THR A 91 14.35 1.11 -15.84
N TRP A 92 13.38 1.91 -16.18
CA TRP A 92 12.99 2.22 -17.55
C TRP A 92 13.00 3.73 -17.78
N GLU A 93 13.33 4.14 -19.01
CA GLU A 93 13.70 5.53 -19.31
C GLU A 93 12.61 6.53 -18.88
N GLU A 94 11.34 6.23 -19.15
CA GLU A 94 10.23 7.13 -18.83
C GLU A 94 10.08 7.37 -17.33
N ALA A 95 10.27 6.33 -16.49
CA ALA A 95 10.20 6.49 -15.05
C ALA A 95 11.40 7.27 -14.51
N LEU A 96 12.60 6.99 -14.99
CA LEU A 96 13.80 7.74 -14.61
C LEU A 96 13.70 9.21 -15.01
N GLU A 97 13.21 9.51 -16.21
CA GLU A 97 13.00 10.91 -16.66
C GLU A 97 11.94 11.63 -15.81
N ALA A 98 10.84 10.97 -15.52
CA ALA A 98 9.75 11.55 -14.75
C ALA A 98 10.07 11.69 -13.26
N GLY A 99 10.71 10.68 -12.64
CA GLY A 99 10.97 10.60 -11.19
C GLY A 99 12.23 11.31 -10.71
N SER A 100 13.27 11.44 -11.56
CA SER A 100 14.54 12.01 -11.15
C SER A 100 14.51 13.53 -11.00
N LEU A 101 15.44 14.06 -10.21
CA LEU A 101 15.67 15.49 -10.02
C LEU A 101 17.17 15.82 -10.11
N PHE A 102 17.83 15.25 -11.12
CA PHE A 102 19.29 15.32 -11.28
C PHE A 102 19.85 16.73 -11.52
N GLU A 103 19.04 17.66 -12.01
CA GLU A 103 19.42 19.07 -12.20
C GLU A 103 19.66 19.81 -10.88
N GLU A 104 19.18 19.28 -9.76
CA GLU A 104 19.22 19.89 -8.42
C GLU A 104 20.18 19.12 -7.46
N ASP A 105 21.21 18.46 -7.98
CA ASP A 105 22.16 17.66 -7.20
C ASP A 105 21.51 16.49 -6.41
N VAL A 106 20.48 15.88 -7.03
CA VAL A 106 19.83 14.67 -6.56
C VAL A 106 20.13 13.56 -7.53
N PHE A 107 20.79 12.49 -7.09
CA PHE A 107 21.20 11.43 -8.01
C PHE A 107 20.15 10.31 -8.12
N PRO A 108 19.96 9.74 -9.34
CA PRO A 108 19.02 8.66 -9.56
C PRO A 108 19.58 7.32 -9.12
N THR A 109 18.69 6.45 -8.62
CA THR A 109 18.97 5.03 -8.35
C THR A 109 17.88 4.16 -8.97
N GLY A 110 18.10 2.85 -9.06
CA GLY A 110 17.15 1.93 -9.65
C GLY A 110 16.49 1.01 -8.63
N ASN A 111 15.27 0.54 -8.93
CA ASN A 111 14.52 -0.45 -8.16
C ASN A 111 14.21 -1.65 -9.07
N PHE A 112 14.67 -2.84 -8.71
CA PHE A 112 14.44 -4.11 -9.43
C PHE A 112 14.84 -5.31 -8.58
N GLY A 113 14.39 -6.52 -8.93
CA GLY A 113 14.72 -7.75 -8.16
C GLY A 113 15.55 -8.77 -8.93
N SER A 114 15.78 -8.57 -10.25
CA SER A 114 16.50 -9.51 -11.13
C SER A 114 17.06 -8.76 -12.34
N ASN A 115 17.73 -9.48 -13.26
CA ASN A 115 18.28 -8.93 -14.52
C ASN A 115 19.15 -7.67 -14.26
N ALA A 116 20.07 -7.77 -13.29
CA ALA A 116 20.86 -6.62 -12.82
C ALA A 116 21.67 -5.97 -13.94
N LYS A 117 22.21 -6.75 -14.87
CA LYS A 117 23.02 -6.22 -15.99
C LYS A 117 22.20 -5.31 -16.89
N GLU A 118 21.01 -5.76 -17.27
CA GLU A 118 20.08 -5.03 -18.14
C GLU A 118 19.57 -3.76 -17.45
N ASN A 119 19.11 -3.87 -16.20
CA ASN A 119 18.62 -2.75 -15.44
C ASN A 119 19.70 -1.69 -15.18
N ILE A 120 20.91 -2.12 -14.82
CA ILE A 120 22.02 -1.20 -14.62
C ILE A 120 22.52 -0.60 -15.93
N ALA A 121 22.40 -1.31 -17.07
CA ALA A 121 22.72 -0.73 -18.37
C ALA A 121 21.80 0.45 -18.70
N VAL A 122 20.49 0.32 -18.44
CA VAL A 122 19.52 1.43 -18.61
C VAL A 122 19.87 2.61 -17.69
N LEU A 123 20.11 2.35 -16.40
CA LEU A 123 20.49 3.41 -15.45
C LEU A 123 21.78 4.14 -15.88
N LYS A 124 22.80 3.40 -16.32
CA LYS A 124 24.07 3.97 -16.81
C LYS A 124 23.87 4.80 -18.08
N GLU A 125 23.05 4.34 -19.01
CA GLU A 125 22.76 5.10 -20.25
C GLU A 125 22.00 6.40 -19.91
N PHE A 126 21.03 6.35 -19.00
CA PHE A 126 20.33 7.51 -18.48
C PHE A 126 21.33 8.51 -17.84
N MET A 127 22.19 8.04 -16.94
CA MET A 127 23.20 8.88 -16.30
C MET A 127 24.17 9.49 -17.31
N LYS A 128 24.60 8.74 -18.32
CA LYS A 128 25.46 9.21 -19.39
C LYS A 128 24.77 10.28 -20.24
N LYS A 129 23.51 10.07 -20.64
CA LYS A 129 22.68 11.00 -21.40
C LYS A 129 22.61 12.37 -20.72
N HIS A 130 22.46 12.38 -19.40
CA HIS A 130 22.30 13.58 -18.57
C HIS A 130 23.61 14.04 -17.90
N GLN A 131 24.76 13.42 -18.22
CA GLN A 131 26.09 13.75 -17.68
C GLN A 131 26.15 13.66 -16.13
N ILE A 132 25.39 12.74 -15.55
CA ILE A 132 25.33 12.50 -14.11
C ILE A 132 26.53 11.64 -13.69
N VAL A 133 27.25 12.08 -12.66
CA VAL A 133 28.33 11.33 -12.01
C VAL A 133 27.87 10.95 -10.61
N ALA A 134 27.46 9.69 -10.43
CA ALA A 134 26.93 9.20 -9.17
C ALA A 134 27.22 7.69 -9.01
N PRO A 135 27.13 7.15 -7.78
CA PRO A 135 27.27 5.73 -7.57
C PRO A 135 26.14 4.93 -8.24
N ILE A 136 26.47 3.74 -8.73
CA ILE A 136 25.47 2.79 -9.22
C ILE A 136 24.84 2.07 -8.03
N MET A 137 23.54 2.23 -7.84
CA MET A 137 22.81 1.69 -6.68
C MET A 137 21.47 1.11 -7.08
N CYS A 138 21.14 -0.06 -6.51
CA CYS A 138 19.77 -0.58 -6.45
C CYS A 138 19.24 -0.38 -5.04
N MET A 139 18.25 0.48 -4.87
CA MET A 139 17.72 0.87 -3.55
C MET A 139 16.54 0.03 -3.09
N GLU A 140 15.89 -0.67 -4.00
CA GLU A 140 14.98 -1.77 -3.69
C GLU A 140 15.34 -2.98 -4.55
N PHE A 141 16.16 -3.88 -4.00
CA PHE A 141 16.38 -5.17 -4.62
C PHE A 141 15.36 -6.17 -4.08
N TRP A 142 14.32 -6.42 -4.88
CA TRP A 142 13.15 -7.20 -4.45
C TRP A 142 13.50 -8.67 -4.29
N ASP A 143 13.45 -9.18 -3.06
CA ASP A 143 13.77 -10.57 -2.69
C ASP A 143 12.56 -11.50 -2.59
N GLY A 144 11.36 -10.96 -2.74
CA GLY A 144 10.07 -11.64 -2.73
C GLY A 144 8.99 -10.79 -3.38
N TRP A 145 7.73 -10.97 -2.96
CA TRP A 145 6.62 -10.12 -3.38
C TRP A 145 5.43 -10.21 -2.43
N PHE A 146 4.47 -9.29 -2.60
CA PHE A 146 3.23 -9.24 -1.82
C PHE A 146 2.36 -10.46 -2.02
N ASN A 147 1.83 -10.99 -0.91
CA ASN A 147 0.73 -11.93 -0.93
C ASN A 147 -0.60 -11.20 -1.10
N ARG A 148 -1.51 -11.75 -1.89
CA ARG A 148 -2.79 -11.14 -2.25
C ARG A 148 -3.94 -12.02 -1.82
N TRP A 149 -5.05 -11.39 -1.47
CA TRP A 149 -6.25 -12.11 -1.08
C TRP A 149 -6.72 -13.05 -2.20
N ASN A 150 -7.07 -14.30 -1.81
CA ASN A 150 -7.54 -15.35 -2.72
C ASN A 150 -6.57 -15.74 -3.83
N MET A 151 -5.26 -15.55 -3.62
CA MET A 151 -4.20 -15.96 -4.55
C MET A 151 -3.18 -16.87 -3.85
N GLU A 152 -2.40 -17.59 -4.63
CA GLU A 152 -1.31 -18.41 -4.12
C GLU A 152 -0.26 -17.55 -3.42
N ILE A 153 0.33 -18.11 -2.36
CA ILE A 153 1.42 -17.47 -1.62
C ILE A 153 2.67 -17.40 -2.50
N VAL A 154 3.21 -16.20 -2.62
CA VAL A 154 4.41 -15.95 -3.40
C VAL A 154 5.62 -16.60 -2.75
N LYS A 155 6.42 -17.27 -3.55
CA LYS A 155 7.73 -17.82 -3.16
C LYS A 155 8.76 -17.51 -4.25
N ARG A 156 9.95 -17.11 -3.82
CA ARG A 156 11.11 -16.91 -4.68
C ARG A 156 12.20 -17.90 -4.30
N ASP A 157 12.76 -18.57 -5.29
CA ASP A 157 13.83 -19.55 -5.08
C ASP A 157 15.07 -18.88 -4.41
N PRO A 158 15.55 -19.41 -3.29
CA PRO A 158 16.67 -18.80 -2.56
C PRO A 158 18.00 -18.79 -3.33
N GLU A 159 18.27 -19.82 -4.14
CA GLU A 159 19.53 -19.91 -4.90
C GLU A 159 19.51 -18.93 -6.08
N GLU A 160 18.36 -18.80 -6.77
CA GLU A 160 18.14 -17.79 -7.82
C GLU A 160 18.31 -16.38 -7.25
N LEU A 161 17.74 -16.09 -6.08
CA LEU A 161 17.91 -14.80 -5.41
C LEU A 161 19.37 -14.48 -5.16
N VAL A 162 20.14 -15.45 -4.63
CA VAL A 162 21.56 -15.27 -4.35
C VAL A 162 22.36 -14.99 -5.61
N GLN A 163 22.08 -15.69 -6.70
CA GLN A 163 22.71 -15.45 -7.98
C GLN A 163 22.40 -14.05 -8.51
N SER A 164 21.15 -13.65 -8.49
CA SER A 164 20.68 -12.30 -8.90
C SER A 164 21.29 -11.20 -8.04
N ALA A 165 21.35 -11.39 -6.71
CA ALA A 165 21.97 -10.44 -5.79
C ALA A 165 23.49 -10.33 -6.01
N LYS A 166 24.17 -11.44 -6.30
CA LYS A 166 25.57 -11.42 -6.62
C LYS A 166 25.87 -10.61 -7.89
N GLU A 167 25.06 -10.77 -8.94
CA GLU A 167 25.19 -9.98 -10.16
C GLU A 167 25.08 -8.47 -9.88
N MET A 168 24.15 -8.08 -8.99
CA MET A 168 24.02 -6.67 -8.61
C MET A 168 25.21 -6.17 -7.80
N ILE A 169 25.71 -6.94 -6.83
CA ILE A 169 26.87 -6.58 -6.00
C ILE A 169 28.14 -6.42 -6.85
N ASP A 170 28.31 -7.23 -7.88
CA ASP A 170 29.43 -7.12 -8.82
C ASP A 170 29.37 -5.83 -9.69
N LEU A 171 28.19 -5.17 -9.78
CA LEU A 171 27.95 -3.96 -10.59
C LEU A 171 27.87 -2.67 -9.79
N GLY A 172 27.49 -2.73 -8.50
CA GLY A 172 27.26 -1.57 -7.65
C GLY A 172 26.76 -1.91 -6.26
N SER A 173 26.08 -0.97 -5.63
CA SER A 173 25.52 -1.13 -4.29
C SER A 173 24.11 -1.69 -4.32
N ILE A 174 23.79 -2.49 -3.31
CA ILE A 174 22.49 -3.14 -3.17
C ILE A 174 21.85 -2.82 -1.83
N ASN A 175 20.55 -2.56 -1.81
CA ASN A 175 19.71 -2.51 -0.61
C ASN A 175 18.55 -3.49 -0.79
N PHE A 176 18.45 -4.48 0.08
CA PHE A 176 17.41 -5.51 -0.03
C PHE A 176 16.05 -4.98 0.40
N TYR A 177 15.03 -5.28 -0.39
CA TYR A 177 13.62 -5.03 -0.10
C TYR A 177 12.85 -6.37 -0.23
N MET A 178 12.40 -7.03 0.87
CA MET A 178 12.49 -6.57 2.27
C MET A 178 13.46 -7.46 3.06
N PHE A 179 14.30 -6.88 3.91
CA PHE A 179 15.03 -7.69 4.88
C PHE A 179 14.07 -8.37 5.87
N HIS A 180 13.02 -7.65 6.28
CA HIS A 180 11.92 -8.13 7.09
C HIS A 180 10.63 -7.42 6.66
N GLY A 181 9.64 -8.15 6.17
CA GLY A 181 8.37 -7.56 5.71
C GLY A 181 7.44 -7.15 6.86
N GLY A 182 7.19 -8.06 7.79
CA GLY A 182 6.34 -7.81 8.95
C GLY A 182 4.85 -8.03 8.69
N THR A 183 4.02 -7.27 9.41
CA THR A 183 2.56 -7.40 9.41
C THR A 183 1.91 -6.04 9.21
N ASN A 184 0.96 -5.92 8.29
CA ASN A 184 0.16 -4.72 8.15
C ASN A 184 -0.66 -4.49 9.43
N PHE A 185 -0.66 -3.25 9.95
CA PHE A 185 -1.39 -2.93 11.16
C PHE A 185 -2.90 -2.90 10.91
N GLY A 186 -3.68 -3.61 11.72
CA GLY A 186 -5.15 -3.62 11.64
C GLY A 186 -5.65 -3.99 10.23
N TRP A 187 -6.46 -3.11 9.65
CA TRP A 187 -6.99 -3.20 8.27
C TRP A 187 -6.30 -2.23 7.30
N MET A 188 -5.03 -1.93 7.52
CA MET A 188 -4.26 -0.98 6.70
C MET A 188 -3.47 -1.67 5.58
N ASN A 189 -3.86 -2.86 5.18
CA ASN A 189 -3.28 -3.53 4.03
C ASN A 189 -3.47 -2.69 2.76
N GLY A 190 -2.49 -2.75 1.88
CA GLY A 190 -2.56 -2.07 0.60
C GLY A 190 -3.21 -2.91 -0.49
N CYS A 191 -3.13 -2.39 -1.71
CA CYS A 191 -3.67 -3.03 -2.89
C CYS A 191 -2.73 -2.84 -4.07
N SER A 192 -2.57 -3.87 -4.91
CA SER A 192 -1.87 -3.73 -6.19
C SER A 192 -2.86 -3.33 -7.27
N ALA A 193 -2.57 -2.25 -7.98
CA ALA A 193 -3.40 -1.80 -9.11
C ALA A 193 -3.38 -2.78 -10.27
N ARG A 194 -4.52 -2.99 -10.90
CA ARG A 194 -4.67 -3.66 -12.19
C ARG A 194 -5.60 -2.85 -13.08
N LYS A 195 -5.63 -3.19 -14.36
CA LYS A 195 -6.42 -2.44 -15.34
C LYS A 195 -7.93 -2.50 -15.00
N GLU A 196 -8.46 -3.67 -14.77
CA GLU A 196 -9.88 -3.93 -14.60
C GLU A 196 -10.28 -4.06 -13.13
N HIS A 197 -9.45 -4.69 -12.32
CA HIS A 197 -9.68 -4.87 -10.89
C HIS A 197 -8.40 -4.66 -10.08
N ASP A 198 -8.54 -4.42 -8.80
CA ASP A 198 -7.42 -4.31 -7.89
C ASP A 198 -7.20 -5.62 -7.13
N LEU A 199 -5.97 -5.87 -6.71
CA LEU A 199 -5.58 -7.08 -6.00
C LEU A 199 -5.23 -6.71 -4.54
N PRO A 200 -6.19 -6.82 -3.61
CA PRO A 200 -5.96 -6.54 -2.20
C PRO A 200 -4.85 -7.41 -1.63
N GLN A 201 -3.98 -6.81 -0.86
CA GLN A 201 -2.98 -7.53 -0.08
C GLN A 201 -3.62 -8.10 1.18
N ILE A 202 -3.02 -9.14 1.74
CA ILE A 202 -3.45 -9.71 3.02
C ILE A 202 -2.80 -8.98 4.19
N THR A 203 -3.23 -9.26 5.42
CA THR A 203 -2.67 -8.67 6.64
C THR A 203 -1.18 -8.98 6.81
N SER A 204 -0.75 -10.19 6.47
CA SER A 204 0.68 -10.54 6.48
C SER A 204 1.43 -9.81 5.36
N TYR A 205 2.48 -9.09 5.73
CA TYR A 205 3.47 -8.55 4.81
C TYR A 205 4.74 -9.40 4.84
N ASP A 206 4.59 -10.73 4.91
CA ASP A 206 5.72 -11.67 4.95
C ASP A 206 6.69 -11.46 3.77
N TYR A 207 6.15 -11.16 2.60
CA TYR A 207 6.88 -10.82 1.37
C TYR A 207 7.78 -11.96 0.86
N ASP A 208 7.78 -13.11 1.51
CA ASP A 208 8.82 -14.13 1.36
C ASP A 208 10.23 -13.55 1.59
N ALA A 209 10.34 -12.65 2.57
CA ALA A 209 11.51 -11.85 2.86
C ALA A 209 12.69 -12.68 3.40
N ILE A 210 13.84 -12.01 3.58
CA ILE A 210 15.07 -12.60 4.15
C ILE A 210 14.86 -13.10 5.58
N LEU A 211 14.02 -12.41 6.37
CA LEU A 211 13.50 -12.89 7.66
C LEU A 211 12.02 -13.23 7.56
N THR A 212 11.58 -14.20 8.33
CA THR A 212 10.14 -14.49 8.48
C THR A 212 9.41 -13.32 9.14
N GLU A 213 8.06 -13.31 9.08
CA GLU A 213 7.21 -12.28 9.71
C GLU A 213 7.46 -12.14 11.22
N TYR A 214 7.79 -13.23 11.92
CA TYR A 214 8.18 -13.19 13.33
C TYR A 214 9.70 -13.03 13.55
N GLY A 215 10.45 -12.73 12.49
CA GLY A 215 11.86 -12.36 12.51
C GLY A 215 12.85 -13.53 12.58
N ALA A 216 12.47 -14.78 12.30
CA ALA A 216 13.40 -15.89 12.18
C ALA A 216 14.19 -15.83 10.87
N LYS A 217 15.40 -16.38 10.89
CA LYS A 217 16.25 -16.46 9.71
C LYS A 217 15.72 -17.51 8.74
N THR A 218 15.57 -17.13 7.48
CA THR A 218 15.18 -18.04 6.40
C THR A 218 16.40 -18.66 5.71
N GLU A 219 16.17 -19.57 4.78
CA GLU A 219 17.23 -20.09 3.91
C GLU A 219 17.89 -18.97 3.10
N LYS A 220 17.10 -18.00 2.60
CA LYS A 220 17.61 -16.78 1.92
C LYS A 220 18.64 -16.05 2.78
N TYR A 221 18.34 -15.87 4.08
CA TYR A 221 19.27 -15.23 5.01
C TYR A 221 20.63 -15.97 5.06
N HIS A 222 20.60 -17.29 5.21
CA HIS A 222 21.83 -18.08 5.35
C HIS A 222 22.67 -18.07 4.08
N LEU A 223 22.03 -18.20 2.92
CA LEU A 223 22.71 -18.22 1.62
C LEU A 223 23.27 -16.84 1.27
N LEU A 224 22.49 -15.76 1.43
CA LEU A 224 22.96 -14.38 1.21
C LEU A 224 24.09 -14.02 2.14
N ARG A 225 24.01 -14.35 3.43
CA ARG A 225 25.07 -14.10 4.38
C ARG A 225 26.37 -14.82 3.97
N LYS A 226 26.27 -16.09 3.59
CA LYS A 226 27.41 -16.85 3.10
C LYS A 226 28.04 -16.20 1.86
N MET A 227 27.22 -15.80 0.90
CA MET A 227 27.67 -15.16 -0.34
C MET A 227 28.37 -13.82 -0.06
N ILE A 228 27.78 -12.94 0.78
CA ILE A 228 28.28 -11.60 1.04
C ILE A 228 29.53 -11.61 1.95
N THR A 229 29.53 -12.45 2.99
CA THR A 229 30.58 -12.40 4.04
C THR A 229 31.59 -13.54 3.96
N GLY A 230 31.36 -14.55 3.14
CA GLY A 230 32.12 -15.81 3.12
C GLY A 230 31.96 -16.68 4.38
N LYS A 231 31.09 -16.30 5.32
CA LYS A 231 30.91 -16.96 6.63
C LYS A 231 29.52 -17.59 6.73
N GLN A 232 29.51 -18.82 7.28
CA GLN A 232 28.25 -19.41 7.70
C GLN A 232 27.78 -18.78 9.02
N ASP A 233 26.47 -18.68 9.19
CA ASP A 233 25.89 -18.29 10.48
C ASP A 233 25.92 -19.50 11.41
N ILE A 234 26.69 -19.40 12.48
CA ILE A 234 26.86 -20.46 13.49
C ILE A 234 25.93 -20.24 14.70
N LEU A 235 25.29 -19.08 14.79
CA LEU A 235 24.40 -18.78 15.90
C LEU A 235 23.02 -19.38 15.64
N PRO A 236 22.52 -20.28 16.53
CA PRO A 236 21.19 -20.80 16.40
C PRO A 236 20.17 -19.68 16.51
N ASP A 237 19.09 -19.81 15.77
CA ASP A 237 17.94 -18.92 15.97
C ASP A 237 17.34 -19.19 17.36
N ARG A 238 17.37 -18.20 18.24
CA ARG A 238 16.87 -18.32 19.62
C ARG A 238 15.36 -18.10 19.73
N ARG A 239 14.73 -17.68 18.64
CA ARG A 239 13.27 -17.45 18.64
C ARG A 239 12.53 -18.78 18.66
N LYS A 240 11.56 -18.83 19.54
CA LYS A 240 10.74 -20.04 19.72
C LYS A 240 9.33 -19.75 19.21
N THR A 241 8.78 -20.67 18.47
CA THR A 241 7.36 -20.73 18.16
C THR A 241 6.67 -21.70 19.10
N ALA A 242 5.38 -21.47 19.38
CA ALA A 242 4.56 -22.38 20.16
C ALA A 242 3.39 -22.90 19.30
N SER A 243 3.05 -24.17 19.50
CA SER A 243 1.82 -24.74 18.96
C SER A 243 0.83 -24.90 20.10
N TYR A 244 -0.35 -24.28 19.96
CA TYR A 244 -1.43 -24.39 20.95
C TYR A 244 -2.36 -25.57 20.68
N GLY A 245 -2.05 -26.40 19.68
CA GLY A 245 -2.84 -27.56 19.29
C GLY A 245 -4.17 -27.17 18.62
N ARG A 246 -5.15 -28.05 18.74
CA ARG A 246 -6.50 -27.83 18.20
C ARG A 246 -7.35 -27.08 19.22
N VAL A 247 -7.88 -25.93 18.84
CA VAL A 247 -8.77 -25.11 19.64
C VAL A 247 -10.18 -25.18 19.08
N SER A 248 -11.18 -25.47 19.93
CA SER A 248 -12.59 -25.41 19.55
C SER A 248 -13.16 -24.02 19.82
N LEU A 249 -13.69 -23.38 18.80
CA LEU A 249 -14.41 -22.11 18.90
C LEU A 249 -15.87 -22.42 19.25
N ASN A 250 -16.24 -22.21 20.51
CA ASN A 250 -17.56 -22.59 21.06
C ASN A 250 -18.42 -21.37 21.46
N ARG A 251 -17.99 -20.16 21.10
CA ARG A 251 -18.72 -18.93 21.35
C ARG A 251 -18.81 -18.13 20.07
N SER A 252 -19.99 -17.64 19.74
CA SER A 252 -20.25 -16.73 18.63
C SER A 252 -21.32 -15.73 19.02
N VAL A 253 -21.34 -14.59 18.37
CA VAL A 253 -22.35 -13.56 18.53
C VAL A 253 -22.66 -12.99 17.14
N SER A 254 -23.96 -12.74 16.88
CA SER A 254 -24.38 -12.10 15.63
C SER A 254 -23.93 -10.65 15.59
N LEU A 255 -23.44 -10.20 14.45
CA LEU A 255 -23.13 -8.78 14.19
C LEU A 255 -24.32 -7.88 14.52
N PHE A 256 -25.50 -8.23 13.99
CA PHE A 256 -26.74 -7.43 14.20
C PHE A 256 -27.16 -7.32 15.67
N ASN A 257 -26.80 -8.26 16.52
CA ASN A 257 -27.10 -8.22 17.94
C ASN A 257 -26.12 -7.37 18.76
N THR A 258 -25.00 -6.95 18.15
CA THR A 258 -23.91 -6.24 18.81
C THR A 258 -23.66 -4.84 18.25
N LEU A 259 -24.39 -4.41 17.24
CA LEU A 259 -24.18 -3.12 16.55
C LEU A 259 -24.11 -1.94 17.50
N SER A 260 -25.03 -1.86 18.47
CA SER A 260 -25.09 -0.76 19.44
C SER A 260 -23.84 -0.67 20.33
N SER A 261 -23.11 -1.78 20.48
CA SER A 261 -21.85 -1.86 21.23
C SER A 261 -20.63 -1.60 20.38
N LEU A 262 -20.76 -1.76 19.06
CA LEU A 262 -19.63 -1.64 18.12
C LEU A 262 -19.53 -0.24 17.51
N SER A 263 -20.66 0.42 17.25
CA SER A 263 -20.69 1.67 16.50
C SER A 263 -21.81 2.61 16.94
N ARG A 264 -21.62 3.89 16.64
CA ARG A 264 -22.68 4.90 16.72
C ARG A 264 -23.45 4.94 15.41
N VAL A 265 -24.76 5.16 15.49
CA VAL A 265 -25.60 5.43 14.31
C VAL A 265 -25.34 6.85 13.83
N ILE A 266 -25.17 7.00 12.53
CA ILE A 266 -25.12 8.29 11.83
C ILE A 266 -26.28 8.28 10.84
N GLU A 267 -27.18 9.27 10.96
CA GLU A 267 -28.30 9.44 10.05
C GLU A 267 -27.91 10.42 8.93
N SER A 268 -28.16 10.04 7.68
CA SER A 268 -27.91 10.86 6.50
C SER A 268 -28.99 10.62 5.45
N PRO A 269 -29.42 11.62 4.66
CA PRO A 269 -30.35 11.43 3.55
C PRO A 269 -29.79 10.61 2.40
N TRP A 270 -28.44 10.45 2.34
CA TRP A 270 -27.71 9.69 1.34
C TRP A 270 -26.65 8.80 2.00
N PRO A 271 -26.29 7.66 1.39
CA PRO A 271 -25.15 6.90 1.85
C PRO A 271 -23.88 7.75 1.68
N GLU A 272 -23.12 7.90 2.76
CA GLU A 272 -21.88 8.66 2.74
C GLU A 272 -20.67 7.73 2.58
N SER A 273 -19.60 8.21 1.92
CA SER A 273 -18.36 7.47 1.79
C SER A 273 -17.66 7.32 3.15
N PHE A 274 -16.73 6.37 3.27
CA PHE A 274 -15.93 6.18 4.49
C PHE A 274 -15.23 7.48 4.89
N GLU A 275 -14.64 8.17 3.94
CA GLU A 275 -13.88 9.40 4.16
C GLU A 275 -14.76 10.53 4.73
N LYS A 276 -16.00 10.67 4.23
CA LYS A 276 -16.97 11.65 4.76
C LYS A 276 -17.48 11.28 6.14
N LEU A 277 -17.54 9.98 6.45
CA LEU A 277 -17.90 9.50 7.80
C LEU A 277 -16.73 9.63 8.79
N ASP A 278 -15.57 10.15 8.36
CA ASP A 278 -14.35 10.22 9.17
C ASP A 278 -13.89 8.83 9.64
N TYR A 279 -14.13 7.83 8.80
CA TYR A 279 -13.80 6.43 9.02
C TYR A 279 -13.09 5.89 7.80
N TYR A 280 -11.94 5.23 7.96
CA TYR A 280 -11.05 5.02 6.82
C TYR A 280 -10.73 3.56 6.53
N TYR A 281 -10.93 2.65 7.47
CA TYR A 281 -10.51 1.25 7.41
C TYR A 281 -11.60 0.32 7.90
N GLY A 282 -11.59 -0.95 7.45
CA GLY A 282 -12.50 -1.98 7.91
C GLY A 282 -13.88 -1.92 7.27
N TYR A 283 -14.93 -1.82 8.08
CA TYR A 283 -16.32 -2.04 7.64
C TYR A 283 -17.24 -0.89 7.99
N VAL A 284 -18.17 -0.58 7.08
CA VAL A 284 -19.33 0.30 7.35
C VAL A 284 -20.62 -0.45 7.03
N LEU A 285 -21.57 -0.44 7.94
CA LEU A 285 -22.90 -0.96 7.73
C LEU A 285 -23.85 0.18 7.34
N TYR A 286 -24.45 0.08 6.16
CA TYR A 286 -25.51 0.98 5.68
C TYR A 286 -26.84 0.28 5.89
N GLU A 287 -27.81 0.99 6.51
CA GLU A 287 -29.13 0.44 6.78
C GLU A 287 -30.22 1.40 6.26
N HIS A 288 -31.27 0.85 5.70
CA HIS A 288 -32.42 1.61 5.21
C HIS A 288 -33.69 0.78 5.35
N ASP A 289 -34.68 1.37 6.01
CA ASP A 289 -36.05 0.79 6.09
C ASP A 289 -36.90 1.30 4.94
N PHE A 290 -37.61 0.41 4.28
CA PHE A 290 -38.49 0.74 3.16
C PHE A 290 -39.75 -0.10 3.18
N GLU A 291 -40.78 0.39 2.51
CA GLU A 291 -42.02 -0.37 2.25
C GLU A 291 -42.02 -0.85 0.79
N SER A 292 -42.20 -2.15 0.60
CA SER A 292 -42.15 -2.72 -0.73
C SER A 292 -43.47 -2.46 -1.49
N TYR A 293 -43.38 -1.94 -2.71
CA TYR A 293 -44.51 -1.68 -3.58
C TYR A 293 -45.01 -2.91 -4.37
N LYS A 294 -44.24 -3.99 -4.34
CA LYS A 294 -44.53 -5.26 -5.02
C LYS A 294 -43.84 -6.43 -4.33
N ASP A 295 -44.26 -7.65 -4.67
CA ASP A 295 -43.48 -8.83 -4.35
C ASP A 295 -42.22 -8.86 -5.21
N ASP A 296 -41.11 -9.28 -4.65
CA ASP A 296 -39.80 -9.36 -5.26
C ASP A 296 -39.36 -8.07 -6.00
N VAL A 297 -38.51 -7.29 -5.34
CA VAL A 297 -37.94 -6.08 -5.94
C VAL A 297 -36.52 -6.36 -6.43
N THR A 298 -36.12 -5.72 -7.51
CA THR A 298 -34.73 -5.73 -7.97
C THR A 298 -34.02 -4.49 -7.46
N MET A 299 -32.82 -4.68 -6.88
CA MET A 299 -31.95 -3.59 -6.48
C MET A 299 -30.63 -3.62 -7.24
N ARG A 300 -29.93 -2.48 -7.27
CA ARG A 300 -28.54 -2.35 -7.70
C ARG A 300 -27.81 -1.39 -6.78
N ILE A 301 -26.58 -1.71 -6.42
CA ILE A 301 -25.64 -0.75 -5.82
C ILE A 301 -24.97 -0.02 -6.99
N ILE A 302 -25.17 1.30 -7.10
CA ILE A 302 -24.72 2.04 -8.29
C ILE A 302 -23.20 2.14 -8.34
N ASP A 303 -22.55 2.44 -7.20
CA ASP A 303 -21.12 2.53 -7.08
C ASP A 303 -20.71 2.30 -5.62
N ALA A 304 -19.93 1.27 -5.38
CA ALA A 304 -19.38 0.99 -4.06
C ALA A 304 -17.98 0.38 -4.18
N ARG A 305 -17.20 0.51 -3.12
CA ARG A 305 -15.84 -0.06 -2.99
C ARG A 305 -15.62 -0.56 -1.56
N ASP A 306 -15.20 -1.83 -1.40
CA ASP A 306 -14.81 -2.78 -2.45
C ASP A 306 -15.73 -4.01 -2.48
N ARG A 307 -16.14 -4.56 -1.31
CA ARG A 307 -16.92 -5.79 -1.16
C ARG A 307 -18.15 -5.55 -0.31
N ALA A 308 -19.32 -5.79 -0.90
CA ALA A 308 -20.62 -5.58 -0.27
C ALA A 308 -21.30 -6.91 0.08
N GLN A 309 -21.65 -7.10 1.33
CA GLN A 309 -22.54 -8.18 1.78
C GLN A 309 -23.94 -7.59 2.02
N ILE A 310 -24.94 -8.12 1.35
CA ILE A 310 -26.30 -7.61 1.32
C ILE A 310 -27.21 -8.52 2.15
N TYR A 311 -28.03 -7.89 2.99
CA TYR A 311 -28.99 -8.57 3.86
C TYR A 311 -30.36 -7.90 3.73
N LEU A 312 -31.41 -8.71 3.71
CA LEU A 312 -32.80 -8.28 3.84
C LEU A 312 -33.35 -8.82 5.15
N ASP A 313 -33.91 -7.93 5.99
CA ASP A 313 -34.46 -8.32 7.30
C ASP A 313 -33.44 -9.10 8.16
N LYS A 314 -32.15 -8.75 8.04
CA LYS A 314 -30.96 -9.41 8.66
C LYS A 314 -30.61 -10.80 8.11
N GLU A 315 -31.33 -11.27 7.10
CA GLU A 315 -31.02 -12.53 6.41
C GLU A 315 -30.10 -12.24 5.21
N TYR A 316 -29.08 -13.09 5.04
CA TYR A 316 -28.11 -12.94 3.95
C TYR A 316 -28.77 -13.16 2.59
N VAL A 317 -28.51 -12.26 1.65
CA VAL A 317 -29.03 -12.31 0.27
C VAL A 317 -27.91 -12.63 -0.71
N ALA A 318 -26.87 -11.78 -0.74
CA ALA A 318 -25.79 -11.86 -1.73
C ALA A 318 -24.50 -11.18 -1.24
N THR A 319 -23.42 -11.50 -1.91
CA THR A 319 -22.16 -10.73 -1.84
C THR A 319 -21.83 -10.26 -3.24
N GLN A 320 -21.44 -9.01 -3.38
CA GLN A 320 -20.85 -8.44 -4.61
C GLN A 320 -19.45 -7.93 -4.32
N TYR A 321 -18.53 -8.14 -5.26
CA TYR A 321 -17.13 -7.75 -5.13
C TYR A 321 -16.63 -7.14 -6.43
N GLN A 322 -16.02 -5.97 -6.35
CA GLN A 322 -15.43 -5.22 -7.47
C GLN A 322 -16.34 -5.16 -8.72
N GLU A 323 -16.09 -5.99 -9.75
CA GLU A 323 -16.79 -5.97 -11.02
C GLU A 323 -18.27 -6.38 -10.90
N GLU A 324 -18.63 -7.13 -9.86
CA GLU A 324 -20.02 -7.54 -9.60
C GLU A 324 -20.87 -6.39 -9.02
N ILE A 325 -20.20 -5.34 -8.49
CA ILE A 325 -20.91 -4.15 -7.99
C ILE A 325 -21.67 -3.49 -9.14
N GLY A 326 -22.98 -3.39 -8.98
CA GLY A 326 -23.88 -2.88 -10.02
C GLY A 326 -24.71 -3.94 -10.72
N ASP A 327 -24.39 -5.21 -10.55
CA ASP A 327 -25.23 -6.29 -11.03
C ASP A 327 -26.57 -6.28 -10.30
N PRO A 328 -27.69 -6.65 -10.97
CA PRO A 328 -29.00 -6.67 -10.36
C PRO A 328 -29.11 -7.80 -9.32
N ILE A 329 -29.67 -7.48 -8.16
CA ILE A 329 -29.98 -8.41 -7.07
C ILE A 329 -31.49 -8.44 -6.85
N THR A 330 -32.08 -9.63 -6.78
CA THR A 330 -33.47 -9.80 -6.39
C THR A 330 -33.60 -9.89 -4.88
N LEU A 331 -34.37 -8.98 -4.29
CA LEU A 331 -34.79 -9.04 -2.90
C LEU A 331 -36.16 -9.67 -2.83
N HIS A 332 -36.30 -10.75 -2.08
CA HIS A 332 -37.59 -11.45 -1.88
C HIS A 332 -38.42 -10.70 -0.87
N THR A 333 -39.14 -9.69 -1.34
CA THR A 333 -40.04 -8.85 -0.56
C THR A 333 -41.49 -9.27 -0.71
N LYS A 334 -42.36 -8.76 0.20
CA LYS A 334 -43.81 -8.86 0.08
C LYS A 334 -44.39 -7.46 -0.12
N LYS A 335 -45.33 -7.37 -1.06
CA LYS A 335 -46.01 -6.13 -1.34
C LYS A 335 -46.67 -5.53 -0.07
N ASP A 336 -46.61 -4.22 0.06
CA ASP A 336 -47.15 -3.43 1.17
C ASP A 336 -46.62 -3.87 2.56
N CYS A 337 -45.43 -4.51 2.59
CA CYS A 337 -44.74 -4.87 3.83
C CYS A 337 -43.47 -4.01 4.02
N LYS A 338 -43.17 -3.74 5.29
CA LYS A 338 -41.94 -3.05 5.66
C LYS A 338 -40.79 -4.05 5.70
N HIS A 339 -39.66 -3.64 5.17
CA HIS A 339 -38.43 -4.39 5.13
C HIS A 339 -37.26 -3.53 5.56
N SER A 340 -36.19 -4.13 6.06
CA SER A 340 -34.90 -3.49 6.37
C SER A 340 -33.82 -4.03 5.45
N LEU A 341 -33.25 -3.16 4.63
CA LEU A 341 -32.07 -3.45 3.82
C LEU A 341 -30.82 -3.09 4.59
N SER A 342 -29.88 -4.03 4.71
CA SER A 342 -28.57 -3.77 5.29
C SER A 342 -27.48 -4.15 4.29
N ILE A 343 -26.49 -3.27 4.11
CA ILE A 343 -25.32 -3.50 3.26
C ILE A 343 -24.07 -3.32 4.11
N LEU A 344 -23.39 -4.41 4.42
CA LEU A 344 -22.09 -4.39 5.10
C LEU A 344 -21.00 -4.26 4.05
N LEU A 345 -20.39 -3.09 4.00
CA LEU A 345 -19.34 -2.78 3.02
C LEU A 345 -17.95 -2.86 3.66
N GLU A 346 -17.05 -3.54 2.99
CA GLU A 346 -15.66 -3.75 3.38
C GLU A 346 -14.72 -2.94 2.50
N ASN A 347 -13.81 -2.19 3.13
CA ASN A 347 -12.63 -1.64 2.48
C ASN A 347 -11.56 -2.74 2.43
N MET A 348 -11.24 -3.24 1.25
CA MET A 348 -10.24 -4.29 1.05
C MET A 348 -8.83 -3.76 0.78
N GLY A 349 -8.60 -2.47 0.95
CA GLY A 349 -7.33 -1.80 0.77
C GLY A 349 -7.34 -0.79 -0.38
N ARG A 350 -6.52 0.26 -0.23
CA ARG A 350 -6.29 1.27 -1.27
C ARG A 350 -4.98 0.98 -1.98
N VAL A 351 -4.92 1.36 -3.25
CA VAL A 351 -3.73 1.17 -4.11
C VAL A 351 -2.50 1.86 -3.51
N ASN A 352 -1.36 1.16 -3.57
CA ASN A 352 -0.09 1.65 -3.04
C ASN A 352 0.81 2.31 -4.10
N TYR A 353 0.62 1.98 -5.39
CA TYR A 353 1.59 2.25 -6.44
C TYR A 353 0.93 2.68 -7.75
N GLY A 354 1.58 3.61 -8.47
CA GLY A 354 1.17 4.06 -9.79
C GLY A 354 0.06 5.11 -9.78
N SER A 355 -0.32 5.57 -10.97
CA SER A 355 -1.26 6.67 -11.16
C SER A 355 -2.67 6.41 -10.62
N LYS A 356 -3.09 5.14 -10.50
CA LYS A 356 -4.40 4.75 -9.94
C LYS A 356 -4.57 5.13 -8.46
N LEU A 357 -3.49 5.49 -7.77
CA LEU A 357 -3.53 6.00 -6.39
C LEU A 357 -4.42 7.25 -6.26
N GLN A 358 -4.56 8.04 -7.32
CA GLN A 358 -5.46 9.19 -7.38
C GLN A 358 -6.86 8.89 -7.91
N ALA A 359 -7.14 7.66 -8.33
CA ALA A 359 -8.44 7.34 -8.90
C ALA A 359 -9.56 7.46 -7.85
N ASP A 360 -10.74 7.84 -8.30
CA ASP A 360 -11.93 7.90 -7.46
C ASP A 360 -12.27 6.58 -6.77
N THR A 361 -11.84 5.46 -7.35
CA THR A 361 -11.97 4.12 -6.77
C THR A 361 -11.22 3.93 -5.46
N GLN A 362 -10.33 4.86 -5.09
CA GLN A 362 -9.61 4.83 -3.80
C GLN A 362 -10.44 5.43 -2.66
N ARG A 363 -11.53 6.13 -2.96
CA ARG A 363 -12.56 6.51 -1.96
C ARG A 363 -13.49 5.34 -1.75
N LYS A 364 -13.69 4.96 -0.49
CA LYS A 364 -14.41 3.75 -0.10
C LYS A 364 -15.83 4.07 0.36
N GLY A 365 -16.70 3.08 0.33
CA GLY A 365 -18.09 3.25 0.71
C GLY A 365 -19.05 3.20 -0.48
N ILE A 366 -20.35 3.43 -0.21
CA ILE A 366 -21.37 3.65 -1.24
C ILE A 366 -21.30 5.14 -1.62
N ARG A 367 -21.11 5.45 -2.89
CA ARG A 367 -20.89 6.82 -3.37
C ARG A 367 -22.09 7.42 -4.10
N ASN A 368 -22.75 6.62 -4.93
CA ASN A 368 -23.82 7.07 -5.82
C ASN A 368 -25.21 6.48 -5.46
N GLY A 369 -25.27 5.74 -4.35
CA GLY A 369 -26.51 5.23 -3.81
C GLY A 369 -26.88 3.81 -4.23
N VAL A 370 -28.10 3.43 -3.85
CA VAL A 370 -28.72 2.15 -4.16
C VAL A 370 -30.04 2.43 -4.87
N MET A 371 -30.32 1.72 -5.93
CA MET A 371 -31.53 1.91 -6.74
C MET A 371 -32.38 0.63 -6.80
#